data_1ee93246ad0e2f04e45677712df3e91e
#
_entry.id   1ee93246ad0e2f04e45677712df3e91e
#
_cell.length_a   1.000
_cell.length_b   1.000
_cell.length_c   1.000
_cell.angle_alpha   90.00
_cell.angle_beta   90.00
_cell.angle_gamma   90.00
#
_symmetry.space_group_name_H-M   'P 1'
#
loop_
_entity.id
_entity.type
_entity.pdbx_description
1 polymer ?
#
loop_
_entity_poly.entity_id
_entity_poly.type
_entity_poly.pdbx_seq_one_letter_code
_entity_poly.pdbx_strand_id
1 'polypeptide(L)'
;MSKLNEAKVIPRYMLVSVLMTLVSCCVLGKAFYIMTAEKDYWAEAAKQSARDSVKLEATRGNILSCDGRLMATTMPQYKIFMDFETLRSNPTDTAFADSLDAICQGLNEIFPEKPAEEFKAELKKGYAKRSRVWPVWKKRVDYDTWMEVSQLPVFRRGANKSGIHADKFTYRQHP
;
A
#
# COMPACT_ATOMS: atom_id res chain seq x y z
N MET A 1 -16.07 16.06 -60.55
CA MET A 1 -15.22 15.08 -59.87
C MET A 1 -15.71 14.68 -58.44
N SER A 2 -16.72 15.33 -57.84
CA SER A 2 -17.16 15.03 -56.45
C SER A 2 -18.07 13.80 -56.30
N LYS A 3 -19.02 13.59 -57.21
CA LYS A 3 -20.05 12.50 -57.08
C LYS A 3 -19.50 11.08 -57.11
N LEU A 4 -18.38 10.83 -57.80
CA LEU A 4 -17.75 9.50 -57.88
C LEU A 4 -17.03 9.10 -56.57
N ASN A 5 -16.57 10.08 -55.78
CA ASN A 5 -15.99 9.82 -54.46
C ASN A 5 -17.06 9.50 -53.38
N GLU A 6 -18.19 10.18 -53.46
CA GLU A 6 -19.31 9.94 -52.52
C GLU A 6 -19.85 8.50 -52.63
N ALA A 7 -20.04 7.99 -53.86
CA ALA A 7 -20.52 6.62 -54.06
C ALA A 7 -19.59 5.53 -53.50
N LYS A 8 -18.29 5.79 -53.36
CA LYS A 8 -17.30 4.84 -52.78
C LYS A 8 -17.10 5.04 -51.27
N VAL A 9 -17.39 6.21 -50.75
CA VAL A 9 -17.17 6.56 -49.37
C VAL A 9 -18.36 6.17 -48.52
N ILE A 10 -19.57 6.39 -48.97
CA ILE A 10 -20.83 6.08 -48.28
C ILE A 10 -20.88 4.62 -47.80
N PRO A 11 -20.64 3.59 -48.65
CA PRO A 11 -20.75 2.20 -48.18
C PRO A 11 -19.68 1.86 -47.11
N ARG A 12 -18.52 2.49 -47.12
CA ARG A 12 -17.51 2.28 -46.10
C ARG A 12 -17.95 2.84 -44.74
N TYR A 13 -18.51 4.04 -44.72
CA TYR A 13 -19.06 4.62 -43.50
C TYR A 13 -20.25 3.81 -42.98
N MET A 14 -21.11 3.33 -43.88
CA MET A 14 -22.25 2.49 -43.53
C MET A 14 -21.77 1.16 -42.89
N LEU A 15 -20.73 0.55 -43.44
CA LEU A 15 -20.18 -0.67 -42.88
C LEU A 15 -19.58 -0.43 -41.47
N VAL A 16 -18.84 0.64 -41.29
CA VAL A 16 -18.27 1.00 -39.98
C VAL A 16 -19.38 1.32 -38.98
N SER A 17 -20.39 2.06 -39.39
CA SER A 17 -21.55 2.38 -38.53
C SER A 17 -22.29 1.13 -38.10
N VAL A 18 -22.57 0.21 -39.01
CA VAL A 18 -23.22 -1.07 -38.68
C VAL A 18 -22.36 -1.91 -37.74
N LEU A 19 -21.04 -1.98 -37.96
CA LEU A 19 -20.12 -2.70 -37.09
C LEU A 19 -20.14 -2.13 -35.69
N MET A 20 -20.04 -0.80 -35.57
CA MET A 20 -20.06 -0.09 -34.27
C MET A 20 -21.40 -0.31 -33.53
N THR A 21 -22.50 -0.24 -34.24
CA THR A 21 -23.83 -0.53 -33.64
C THR A 21 -23.94 -1.96 -33.16
N LEU A 22 -23.40 -2.92 -33.90
CA LEU A 22 -23.39 -4.33 -33.51
C LEU A 22 -22.53 -4.56 -32.25
N VAL A 23 -21.34 -3.99 -32.19
CA VAL A 23 -20.49 -4.04 -30.98
C VAL A 23 -21.19 -3.40 -29.78
N SER A 24 -21.82 -2.24 -29.98
CA SER A 24 -22.58 -1.57 -28.92
C SER A 24 -23.73 -2.42 -28.39
N CYS A 25 -24.50 -3.07 -29.28
CA CYS A 25 -25.55 -3.99 -28.89
C CYS A 25 -25.02 -5.21 -28.13
N CYS A 26 -23.89 -5.77 -28.53
CA CYS A 26 -23.24 -6.87 -27.79
C CYS A 26 -22.84 -6.48 -26.38
N VAL A 27 -22.26 -5.29 -26.20
CA VAL A 27 -21.84 -4.77 -24.89
C VAL A 27 -23.06 -4.56 -23.99
N LEU A 28 -24.12 -3.92 -24.51
CA LEU A 28 -25.35 -3.71 -23.77
C LEU A 28 -26.02 -5.03 -23.41
N GLY A 29 -26.09 -5.99 -24.35
CA GLY A 29 -26.64 -7.33 -24.12
C GLY A 29 -25.85 -8.07 -23.02
N LYS A 30 -24.54 -8.00 -23.03
CA LYS A 30 -23.71 -8.60 -21.97
C LYS A 30 -23.92 -7.91 -20.62
N ALA A 31 -24.02 -6.59 -20.59
CA ALA A 31 -24.32 -5.85 -19.37
C ALA A 31 -25.70 -6.25 -18.79
N PHE A 32 -26.72 -6.36 -19.63
CA PHE A 32 -28.05 -6.82 -19.21
C PHE A 32 -28.01 -8.26 -18.70
N TYR A 33 -27.26 -9.14 -19.35
CA TYR A 33 -27.08 -10.53 -18.89
C TYR A 33 -26.44 -10.59 -17.49
N ILE A 34 -25.37 -9.84 -17.25
CA ILE A 34 -24.72 -9.77 -15.94
C ILE A 34 -25.68 -9.24 -14.87
N MET A 35 -26.47 -8.21 -15.22
CA MET A 35 -27.40 -7.58 -14.30
C MET A 35 -28.57 -8.50 -13.89
N THR A 36 -28.94 -9.43 -14.75
CA THR A 36 -30.12 -10.33 -14.52
C THR A 36 -29.69 -11.73 -14.10
N ALA A 37 -28.80 -12.37 -14.84
CA ALA A 37 -28.42 -13.77 -14.63
C ALA A 37 -27.33 -13.97 -13.57
N GLU A 38 -26.40 -13.03 -13.45
CA GLU A 38 -25.29 -13.12 -12.52
C GLU A 38 -25.46 -12.25 -11.25
N LYS A 39 -26.65 -11.70 -11.04
CA LYS A 39 -26.94 -10.79 -9.92
C LYS A 39 -26.57 -11.39 -8.56
N ASP A 40 -26.95 -12.64 -8.32
CA ASP A 40 -26.73 -13.28 -7.03
C ASP A 40 -25.25 -13.56 -6.78
N TYR A 41 -24.52 -13.98 -7.82
CA TYR A 41 -23.08 -14.16 -7.75
C TYR A 41 -22.35 -12.87 -7.37
N TRP A 42 -22.67 -11.76 -8.04
CA TRP A 42 -22.03 -10.47 -7.75
C TRP A 42 -22.48 -9.86 -6.43
N ALA A 43 -23.72 -10.14 -6.00
CA ALA A 43 -24.19 -9.73 -4.67
C ALA A 43 -23.45 -10.47 -3.55
N GLU A 44 -23.11 -11.74 -3.75
CA GLU A 44 -22.33 -12.52 -2.78
C GLU A 44 -20.85 -12.10 -2.77
N ALA A 45 -20.25 -11.87 -3.92
CA ALA A 45 -18.90 -11.33 -4.05
C ALA A 45 -18.78 -9.94 -3.39
N ALA A 46 -19.78 -9.07 -3.58
CA ALA A 46 -19.84 -7.77 -2.92
C ALA A 46 -19.94 -7.90 -1.38
N LYS A 47 -20.73 -8.84 -0.86
CA LYS A 47 -20.82 -9.11 0.58
C LYS A 47 -19.48 -9.60 1.16
N GLN A 48 -18.72 -10.40 0.43
CA GLN A 48 -17.40 -10.84 0.86
C GLN A 48 -16.39 -9.69 0.86
N SER A 49 -16.45 -8.81 -0.13
CA SER A 49 -15.59 -7.61 -0.20
C SER A 49 -15.96 -6.53 0.83
N ALA A 50 -17.24 -6.44 1.20
CA ALA A 50 -17.75 -5.44 2.16
C ALA A 50 -17.55 -5.85 3.63
N ARG A 51 -16.95 -7.00 3.91
CA ARG A 51 -16.75 -7.51 5.28
C ARG A 51 -15.60 -6.88 6.06
N ASP A 52 -14.83 -5.99 5.47
CA ASP A 52 -13.79 -5.25 6.18
C ASP A 52 -14.37 -4.09 7.02
N SER A 53 -15.26 -4.43 7.94
CA SER A 53 -15.51 -3.55 9.08
C SER A 53 -14.32 -3.68 10.03
N VAL A 54 -13.35 -2.81 9.87
CA VAL A 54 -12.23 -2.68 10.81
C VAL A 54 -12.80 -2.18 12.13
N LYS A 55 -12.76 -3.04 13.17
CA LYS A 55 -13.14 -2.63 14.51
C LYS A 55 -12.07 -1.67 15.04
N LEU A 56 -12.38 -0.38 14.97
CA LEU A 56 -11.50 0.64 15.55
C LEU A 56 -11.62 0.55 17.07
N GLU A 57 -10.52 0.21 17.74
CA GLU A 57 -10.43 0.28 19.19
C GLU A 57 -10.43 1.76 19.64
N ALA A 58 -11.27 2.07 20.59
CA ALA A 58 -11.31 3.41 21.17
C ALA A 58 -10.00 3.70 21.91
N THR A 59 -9.41 4.86 21.65
CA THR A 59 -8.22 5.32 22.36
C THR A 59 -8.64 5.97 23.69
N ARG A 60 -7.94 5.62 24.79
CA ARG A 60 -8.18 6.23 26.10
C ARG A 60 -7.76 7.71 26.07
N GLY A 61 -8.59 8.58 26.64
CA GLY A 61 -8.30 10.00 26.78
C GLY A 61 -7.20 10.29 27.81
N ASN A 62 -6.84 11.57 27.94
CA ASN A 62 -5.88 12.05 28.92
C ASN A 62 -6.51 12.12 30.32
N ILE A 63 -5.69 11.89 31.34
CA ILE A 63 -6.03 12.16 32.74
C ILE A 63 -5.24 13.37 33.18
N LEU A 64 -5.95 14.38 33.66
CA LEU A 64 -5.36 15.63 34.14
C LEU A 64 -5.54 15.73 35.64
N SER A 65 -4.60 16.37 36.34
CA SER A 65 -4.73 16.78 37.74
C SER A 65 -5.70 17.95 37.89
N CYS A 66 -6.06 18.30 39.10
CA CYS A 66 -6.89 19.50 39.40
C CYS A 66 -6.26 20.81 38.90
N ASP A 67 -4.91 20.86 38.79
CA ASP A 67 -4.17 22.00 38.29
C ASP A 67 -3.99 21.96 36.76
N GLY A 68 -4.65 21.02 36.03
CA GLY A 68 -4.55 20.86 34.60
C GLY A 68 -3.27 20.17 34.11
N ARG A 69 -2.42 19.66 35.01
CA ARG A 69 -1.20 18.93 34.64
C ARG A 69 -1.53 17.53 34.12
N LEU A 70 -0.80 17.10 33.13
CA LEU A 70 -0.97 15.77 32.51
C LEU A 70 -0.47 14.68 33.47
N MET A 71 -1.36 13.80 33.93
CA MET A 71 -1.02 12.64 34.76
C MET A 71 -0.89 11.34 33.99
N ALA A 72 -1.66 11.18 32.93
CA ALA A 72 -1.51 10.05 32.02
C ALA A 72 -2.05 10.39 30.64
N THR A 73 -1.32 9.98 29.62
CA THR A 73 -1.69 10.16 28.21
C THR A 73 -1.50 8.88 27.40
N THR A 74 -2.16 8.81 26.28
CA THR A 74 -1.99 7.71 25.33
C THR A 74 -1.13 8.20 24.19
N MET A 75 0.06 7.59 24.05
CA MET A 75 0.98 7.89 22.96
C MET A 75 1.01 6.78 21.91
N PRO A 76 1.11 7.11 20.63
CA PRO A 76 1.29 6.12 19.59
C PRO A 76 2.72 5.58 19.62
N GLN A 77 2.85 4.27 19.48
CA GLN A 77 4.10 3.58 19.23
C GLN A 77 3.99 2.78 17.94
N TYR A 78 5.10 2.57 17.28
CA TYR A 78 5.16 1.94 15.97
C TYR A 78 6.09 0.73 16.00
N LYS A 79 5.67 -0.35 15.37
CA LYS A 79 6.51 -1.52 15.10
C LYS A 79 6.81 -1.54 13.61
N ILE A 80 8.09 -1.46 13.27
CA ILE A 80 8.56 -1.34 11.90
C ILE A 80 8.84 -2.72 11.32
N PHE A 81 8.26 -3.00 10.16
CA PHE A 81 8.54 -4.20 9.39
C PHE A 81 8.58 -3.92 7.89
N MET A 82 9.14 -4.84 7.15
CA MET A 82 9.34 -4.74 5.72
C MET A 82 8.70 -5.90 4.98
N ASP A 83 7.99 -5.57 3.91
CA ASP A 83 7.45 -6.52 2.94
C ASP A 83 8.38 -6.57 1.71
N PHE A 84 9.17 -7.62 1.65
CA PHE A 84 10.10 -7.82 0.54
C PHE A 84 9.43 -8.30 -0.75
N GLU A 85 8.22 -8.84 -0.68
CA GLU A 85 7.47 -9.23 -1.88
C GLU A 85 6.96 -7.98 -2.61
N THR A 86 6.42 -7.02 -1.88
CA THR A 86 6.02 -5.72 -2.43
C THR A 86 7.23 -4.98 -3.02
N LEU A 87 8.38 -5.00 -2.35
CA LEU A 87 9.61 -4.39 -2.85
C LEU A 87 10.04 -4.98 -4.20
N ARG A 88 10.05 -6.30 -4.33
CA ARG A 88 10.47 -7.02 -5.54
C ARG A 88 9.52 -6.88 -6.71
N SER A 89 8.24 -6.72 -6.44
CA SER A 89 7.21 -6.52 -7.47
C SER A 89 7.29 -5.14 -8.13
N ASN A 90 8.08 -4.23 -7.57
CA ASN A 90 8.23 -2.87 -8.05
C ASN A 90 9.63 -2.65 -8.68
N PRO A 91 9.77 -1.70 -9.63
CA PRO A 91 11.06 -1.29 -10.18
C PRO A 91 12.01 -0.66 -9.12
N THR A 92 11.59 -0.65 -7.87
CA THR A 92 12.36 -0.18 -6.71
C THR A 92 13.42 -1.20 -6.24
N ASP A 93 13.34 -2.43 -6.75
CA ASP A 93 14.23 -3.54 -6.36
C ASP A 93 15.72 -3.21 -6.63
N THR A 94 16.05 -2.71 -7.82
CA THR A 94 17.42 -2.28 -8.15
C THR A 94 17.89 -1.15 -7.24
N ALA A 95 17.03 -0.15 -6.99
CA ALA A 95 17.34 0.97 -6.11
C ALA A 95 17.55 0.53 -4.64
N PHE A 96 16.89 -0.54 -4.21
CA PHE A 96 17.12 -1.11 -2.88
C PHE A 96 18.50 -1.75 -2.78
N ALA A 97 18.89 -2.55 -3.78
CA ALA A 97 20.20 -3.18 -3.81
C ALA A 97 21.34 -2.15 -3.79
N ASP A 98 21.21 -1.09 -4.60
CA ASP A 98 22.18 0.00 -4.72
C ASP A 98 22.26 0.87 -3.45
N SER A 99 21.14 1.03 -2.75
CA SER A 99 21.05 1.90 -1.56
C SER A 99 21.16 1.12 -0.24
N LEU A 100 21.37 -0.19 -0.28
CA LEU A 100 21.36 -1.05 0.91
C LEU A 100 22.36 -0.57 1.98
N ASP A 101 23.55 -0.17 1.56
CA ASP A 101 24.58 0.30 2.50
C ASP A 101 24.19 1.63 3.14
N ALA A 102 23.61 2.55 2.38
CA ALA A 102 23.12 3.81 2.90
C ALA A 102 21.91 3.62 3.85
N ILE A 103 21.02 2.67 3.56
CA ILE A 103 19.92 2.31 4.45
C ILE A 103 20.47 1.74 5.77
N CYS A 104 21.44 0.84 5.71
CA CYS A 104 22.01 0.22 6.90
C CYS A 104 22.81 1.23 7.76
N GLN A 105 23.49 2.17 7.15
CA GLN A 105 24.16 3.27 7.86
C GLN A 105 23.13 4.18 8.54
N GLY A 106 22.08 4.61 7.84
CA GLY A 106 21.02 5.41 8.44
C GLY A 106 20.27 4.68 9.55
N LEU A 107 20.03 3.37 9.41
CA LEU A 107 19.45 2.58 10.49
C LEU A 107 20.38 2.47 11.71
N ASN A 108 21.70 2.41 11.52
CA ASN A 108 22.67 2.40 12.61
C ASN A 108 22.74 3.77 13.32
N GLU A 109 22.60 4.87 12.59
CA GLU A 109 22.53 6.22 13.19
C GLU A 109 21.29 6.37 14.08
N ILE A 110 20.12 5.86 13.62
CA ILE A 110 18.87 5.91 14.38
C ILE A 110 18.88 4.89 15.54
N PHE A 111 19.47 3.72 15.32
CA PHE A 111 19.53 2.62 16.29
C PHE A 111 20.99 2.20 16.57
N PRO A 112 21.73 2.97 17.37
CA PRO A 112 23.15 2.69 17.64
C PRO A 112 23.40 1.39 18.41
N GLU A 113 22.35 0.76 18.97
CA GLU A 113 22.44 -0.53 19.64
C GLU A 113 22.86 -1.67 18.68
N LYS A 114 22.76 -1.46 17.35
CA LYS A 114 22.97 -2.50 16.35
C LYS A 114 23.86 -2.00 15.21
N PRO A 115 24.98 -2.69 14.92
CA PRO A 115 25.89 -2.27 13.85
C PRO A 115 25.26 -2.40 12.46
N ALA A 116 25.68 -1.55 11.52
CA ALA A 116 25.18 -1.53 10.15
C ALA A 116 25.33 -2.88 9.42
N GLU A 117 26.40 -3.62 9.69
CA GLU A 117 26.67 -4.94 9.10
C GLU A 117 25.61 -5.98 9.51
N GLU A 118 25.13 -5.91 10.74
CA GLU A 118 24.08 -6.82 11.22
C GLU A 118 22.73 -6.49 10.58
N PHE A 119 22.38 -5.19 10.43
CA PHE A 119 21.22 -4.78 9.66
C PHE A 119 21.30 -5.28 8.21
N LYS A 120 22.47 -5.15 7.59
CA LYS A 120 22.70 -5.63 6.22
C LYS A 120 22.48 -7.14 6.08
N ALA A 121 23.00 -7.92 7.03
CA ALA A 121 22.84 -9.37 7.05
C ALA A 121 21.36 -9.78 7.23
N GLU A 122 20.63 -9.12 8.15
CA GLU A 122 19.23 -9.40 8.38
C GLU A 122 18.35 -9.00 7.20
N LEU A 123 18.55 -7.82 6.61
CA LEU A 123 17.79 -7.38 5.45
C LEU A 123 18.03 -8.27 4.24
N LYS A 124 19.25 -8.70 3.98
CA LYS A 124 19.56 -9.70 2.94
C LYS A 124 18.88 -11.04 3.20
N LYS A 125 18.85 -11.49 4.45
CA LYS A 125 18.16 -12.73 4.85
C LYS A 125 16.65 -12.63 4.65
N GLY A 126 16.04 -11.50 5.02
CA GLY A 126 14.62 -11.23 4.77
C GLY A 126 14.28 -11.20 3.28
N TYR A 127 15.13 -10.53 2.49
CA TYR A 127 15.01 -10.45 1.04
C TYR A 127 15.10 -11.83 0.37
N ALA A 128 16.06 -12.67 0.76
CA ALA A 128 16.20 -14.04 0.24
C ALA A 128 15.00 -14.93 0.56
N LYS A 129 14.39 -14.73 1.75
CA LYS A 129 13.19 -15.47 2.19
C LYS A 129 11.89 -14.96 1.58
N ARG A 130 11.88 -13.85 0.86
CA ARG A 130 10.67 -13.18 0.34
C ARG A 130 9.62 -12.95 1.44
N SER A 131 10.06 -12.58 2.63
CA SER A 131 9.15 -12.41 3.75
C SER A 131 8.28 -11.16 3.57
N ARG A 132 6.96 -11.31 3.77
CA ARG A 132 6.02 -10.19 3.75
C ARG A 132 5.99 -9.41 5.07
N VAL A 133 6.40 -10.05 6.15
CA VAL A 133 6.45 -9.42 7.48
C VAL A 133 7.81 -9.70 8.09
N TRP A 134 8.79 -8.85 7.78
CA TRP A 134 10.14 -8.94 8.33
C TRP A 134 10.37 -7.78 9.28
N PRO A 135 10.61 -8.02 10.57
CA PRO A 135 10.85 -6.94 11.52
C PRO A 135 12.19 -6.28 11.22
N VAL A 136 12.16 -5.00 10.91
CA VAL A 136 13.38 -4.17 10.76
C VAL A 136 13.95 -3.87 12.13
N TRP A 137 13.06 -3.56 13.09
CA TRP A 137 13.40 -3.35 14.48
C TRP A 137 12.46 -4.15 15.40
N LYS A 138 13.04 -4.81 16.43
CA LYS A 138 12.25 -5.71 17.30
C LYS A 138 11.42 -4.97 18.34
N LYS A 139 11.93 -3.82 18.81
CA LYS A 139 11.26 -2.99 19.81
C LYS A 139 10.26 -2.06 19.12
N ARG A 140 9.31 -1.52 19.88
CA ARG A 140 8.44 -0.44 19.43
C ARG A 140 9.21 0.86 19.47
N VAL A 141 8.91 1.77 18.56
CA VAL A 141 9.52 3.08 18.44
C VAL A 141 8.46 4.17 18.52
N ASP A 142 8.88 5.37 18.88
CA ASP A 142 8.03 6.54 18.88
C ASP A 142 7.80 7.08 17.48
N TYR A 143 6.88 8.02 17.35
CA TYR A 143 6.52 8.61 16.06
C TYR A 143 7.71 9.28 15.37
N ASP A 144 8.52 10.04 16.13
CA ASP A 144 9.65 10.77 15.59
C ASP A 144 10.69 9.82 14.98
N THR A 145 11.05 8.77 15.72
CA THR A 145 11.95 7.70 15.22
C THR A 145 11.39 7.00 13.97
N TRP A 146 10.06 6.75 13.93
CA TRP A 146 9.44 6.20 12.73
C TRP A 146 9.55 7.15 11.53
N MET A 147 9.35 8.45 11.76
CA MET A 147 9.51 9.45 10.71
C MET A 147 10.93 9.50 10.17
N GLU A 148 11.94 9.44 11.02
CA GLU A 148 13.34 9.37 10.61
C GLU A 148 13.63 8.13 9.76
N VAL A 149 13.18 6.96 10.17
CA VAL A 149 13.31 5.73 9.38
C VAL A 149 12.61 5.86 8.03
N SER A 150 11.43 6.46 7.98
CA SER A 150 10.68 6.64 6.74
C SER A 150 11.36 7.58 5.72
N GLN A 151 12.27 8.45 6.17
CA GLN A 151 13.03 9.37 5.31
C GLN A 151 14.26 8.72 4.66
N LEU A 152 14.65 7.52 5.09
CA LEU A 152 15.80 6.82 4.54
C LEU A 152 15.65 6.54 3.04
N PRO A 153 16.76 6.40 2.31
CA PRO A 153 16.76 6.06 0.89
C PRO A 153 15.84 4.86 0.62
N VAL A 154 15.10 4.89 -0.49
CA VAL A 154 14.06 3.92 -0.84
C VAL A 154 12.81 4.02 0.04
N PHE A 155 12.90 4.09 1.37
CA PHE A 155 11.75 4.12 2.28
C PHE A 155 10.87 5.35 2.07
N ARG A 156 11.47 6.50 1.77
CA ARG A 156 10.75 7.75 1.41
C ARG A 156 9.81 7.63 0.20
N ARG A 157 9.88 6.54 -0.57
CA ARG A 157 8.97 6.30 -1.71
C ARG A 157 7.59 5.80 -1.28
N GLY A 158 7.38 5.61 0.02
CA GLY A 158 6.13 5.16 0.61
C GLY A 158 5.97 3.65 0.65
N ALA A 159 5.07 3.18 1.51
CA ALA A 159 4.86 1.77 1.83
C ALA A 159 4.61 0.88 0.60
N ASN A 160 3.77 1.34 -0.33
CA ASN A 160 3.39 0.56 -1.52
C ASN A 160 4.53 0.36 -2.54
N LYS A 161 5.60 1.17 -2.47
CA LYS A 161 6.75 1.08 -3.39
C LYS A 161 7.98 0.51 -2.72
N SER A 162 8.21 0.84 -1.46
CA SER A 162 9.38 0.41 -0.70
C SER A 162 9.14 -0.85 0.13
N GLY A 163 7.88 -1.22 0.36
CA GLY A 163 7.51 -2.33 1.23
C GLY A 163 7.72 -2.05 2.72
N ILE A 164 8.10 -0.83 3.13
CA ILE A 164 8.23 -0.47 4.54
C ILE A 164 6.85 -0.17 5.14
N HIS A 165 6.52 -0.82 6.23
CA HIS A 165 5.25 -0.65 6.95
C HIS A 165 5.50 -0.43 8.43
N ALA A 166 4.57 0.25 9.09
CA ALA A 166 4.58 0.41 10.53
C ALA A 166 3.19 0.16 11.09
N ASP A 167 3.09 -0.80 12.00
CA ASP A 167 1.88 -1.05 12.77
C ASP A 167 1.84 -0.08 13.94
N LYS A 168 0.71 0.62 14.07
CA LYS A 168 0.47 1.56 15.15
C LYS A 168 -0.09 0.84 16.37
N PHE A 169 0.57 1.03 17.50
CA PHE A 169 0.12 0.58 18.82
C PHE A 169 -0.12 1.78 19.72
N THR A 170 -0.96 1.61 20.71
CA THR A 170 -1.18 2.62 21.73
C THR A 170 -0.48 2.21 23.03
N TYR A 171 0.24 3.14 23.62
CA TYR A 171 0.93 2.95 24.88
C TYR A 171 0.48 4.01 25.88
N ARG A 172 0.26 3.61 27.14
CA ARG A 172 -0.12 4.53 28.22
C ARG A 172 1.14 5.03 28.91
N GLN A 173 1.39 6.31 28.82
CA GLN A 173 2.50 6.97 29.49
C GLN A 173 1.99 7.73 30.72
N HIS A 174 2.76 7.65 31.78
CA HIS A 174 2.63 8.43 33.01
C HIS A 174 3.84 9.34 33.07
N PRO A 175 3.70 10.67 32.83
CA PRO A 175 4.80 11.62 32.88
C PRO A 175 5.31 11.81 34.31
#